data_1967c1c3b7d17032ac2cca3ca6788fa4
#
_entry.id   1967c1c3b7d17032ac2cca3ca6788fa4
#
_cell.length_a   1.000
_cell.length_b   1.000
_cell.length_c   1.000
_cell.angle_alpha   90.00
_cell.angle_beta   90.00
_cell.angle_gamma   90.00
#
_symmetry.space_group_name_H-M   'P 1'
#
loop_
_entity.id
_entity.type
_entity.pdbx_description
1 polymer ?
#
loop_
_entity_poly.entity_id
_entity_poly.type
_entity_poly.pdbx_seq_one_letter_code
_entity_poly.pdbx_strand_id
1 'polypeptide(L)'
;MWGKPSPFQPIDLAYVAAVLKKNHEVAVIDAPAEGWKNLQEIGGRKYRLGLTSKEISLRLKALKPNLVVITIPFSGWWETAFEAAAIAKDVSKDIKTVLIGLHPTTRPEECLNQPNIDFVVTREPELTVLELANVLGSGKTAEEDLLKIKGIGFRSQGKAVFAPPRPFIEDLDALPFPARDLLPLNAFFEAIKRRPIRGEIRKPYARIITSRGCPNMCIFCSNHLMNGRKWRARTPENVVAELEEVVHKFGVRQVDFDDENLTCSMKRFERICDLIVEKKLNIEWYTPNGVRADGLDENLLRKMKASGCQRILIAPESGCQRVVDEVIKKNQDLKMVERAVVSARKVGIKVGCFFIIGLIGETKNDIVTTIRYAYKLRQLGADRFYFSFATPLYGTELYDQAKNGGFLKAGFSEEALSEAQPLIETPEFNAEDLRQLCAQAIMVNPTMNSDRLKRAIRNPVRAVETLIGKTRARSYQKQISKKKPAN
;
A
#
# COMPACT_ATOMS: atom_id res chain seq x y z
N MET A 1 -11.06 -1.45 -11.16
CA MET A 1 -11.69 -0.11 -11.11
C MET A 1 -11.60 0.39 -9.67
N TRP A 2 -10.74 1.33 -9.42
CA TRP A 2 -10.59 1.97 -8.13
C TRP A 2 -11.83 2.85 -7.89
N GLY A 3 -12.50 2.69 -6.76
CA GLY A 3 -13.62 3.57 -6.37
C GLY A 3 -13.11 4.96 -5.98
N LYS A 4 -14.02 5.86 -5.61
CA LYS A 4 -13.63 7.16 -5.02
C LYS A 4 -12.70 6.93 -3.84
N PRO A 5 -11.62 7.70 -3.69
CA PRO A 5 -10.63 7.50 -2.64
C PRO A 5 -11.25 7.61 -1.24
N SER A 6 -10.75 6.78 -0.33
CA SER A 6 -11.01 6.87 1.11
C SER A 6 -9.69 7.20 1.80
N PRO A 7 -9.68 7.93 2.90
CA PRO A 7 -8.45 8.14 3.65
C PRO A 7 -7.92 6.80 4.19
N PHE A 8 -6.60 6.70 4.31
CA PHE A 8 -5.89 5.60 4.98
C PHE A 8 -5.13 6.16 6.17
N GLN A 9 -5.03 5.39 7.25
CA GLN A 9 -4.21 5.80 8.39
C GLN A 9 -2.74 5.86 7.97
N PRO A 10 -2.05 7.00 8.20
CA PRO A 10 -0.63 7.15 7.89
C PRO A 10 0.22 6.49 9.00
N ILE A 11 0.33 5.16 8.96
CA ILE A 11 0.95 4.38 10.03
C ILE A 11 2.45 4.66 10.16
N ASP A 12 3.11 4.96 9.06
CA ASP A 12 4.51 5.39 9.00
C ASP A 12 4.74 6.70 9.77
N LEU A 13 3.89 7.73 9.53
CA LEU A 13 3.94 8.96 10.32
C LEU A 13 3.59 8.72 11.79
N ALA A 14 2.67 7.81 12.08
CA ALA A 14 2.31 7.51 13.46
C ALA A 14 3.46 6.82 14.22
N TYR A 15 4.30 5.99 13.57
CA TYR A 15 5.52 5.45 14.16
C TYR A 15 6.57 6.54 14.38
N VAL A 16 6.81 7.40 13.39
CA VAL A 16 7.73 8.55 13.53
C VAL A 16 7.27 9.45 14.67
N ALA A 17 5.98 9.79 14.73
CA ALA A 17 5.42 10.60 15.80
C ALA A 17 5.59 9.94 17.16
N ALA A 18 5.42 8.62 17.29
CA ALA A 18 5.58 7.90 18.55
C ALA A 18 7.03 7.94 19.07
N VAL A 19 8.01 7.88 18.18
CA VAL A 19 9.42 7.99 18.56
C VAL A 19 9.77 9.43 18.95
N LEU A 20 9.30 10.42 18.19
CA LEU A 20 9.58 11.84 18.44
C LEU A 20 8.94 12.36 19.73
N LYS A 21 7.70 11.95 20.04
CA LYS A 21 6.93 12.49 21.18
C LYS A 21 7.55 12.22 22.56
N LYS A 22 8.62 11.40 22.62
CA LYS A 22 9.37 11.20 23.86
C LYS A 22 10.14 12.45 24.29
N ASN A 23 10.64 13.24 23.32
CA ASN A 23 11.53 14.38 23.57
C ASN A 23 11.09 15.66 22.85
N HIS A 24 10.07 15.61 22.02
CA HIS A 24 9.60 16.73 21.20
C HIS A 24 8.10 16.90 21.32
N GLU A 25 7.60 18.12 21.13
CA GLU A 25 6.19 18.37 20.89
C GLU A 25 5.84 17.98 19.48
N VAL A 26 4.82 17.13 19.31
CA VAL A 26 4.47 16.52 18.02
C VAL A 26 2.99 16.68 17.73
N ALA A 27 2.66 17.10 16.51
CA ALA A 27 1.31 17.10 15.99
C ALA A 27 1.29 16.38 14.62
N VAL A 28 0.16 15.78 14.28
CA VAL A 28 -0.05 15.15 12.97
C VAL A 28 -1.18 15.88 12.25
N ILE A 29 -0.96 16.21 10.98
CA ILE A 29 -1.98 16.69 10.04
C ILE A 29 -2.24 15.58 9.04
N ASP A 30 -3.35 14.87 9.20
CA ASP A 30 -3.83 13.90 8.21
C ASP A 30 -4.83 14.59 7.27
N ALA A 31 -4.29 15.30 6.28
CA ALA A 31 -5.10 16.10 5.36
C ALA A 31 -6.23 15.29 4.69
N PRO A 32 -6.01 14.04 4.21
CA PRO A 32 -7.09 13.20 3.69
C PRO A 32 -8.19 12.85 4.69
N ALA A 33 -7.83 12.56 5.95
CA ALA A 33 -8.80 12.21 6.97
C ALA A 33 -9.53 13.43 7.52
N GLU A 34 -8.83 14.51 7.83
CA GLU A 34 -9.44 15.74 8.35
C GLU A 34 -10.37 16.40 7.34
N GLY A 35 -9.95 16.43 6.06
CA GLY A 35 -10.74 16.98 4.94
C GLY A 35 -11.54 15.93 4.17
N TRP A 36 -11.93 14.81 4.76
CA TRP A 36 -12.54 13.69 4.04
C TRP A 36 -13.83 14.03 3.27
N LYS A 37 -14.50 15.11 3.63
CA LYS A 37 -15.71 15.61 2.93
C LYS A 37 -15.34 16.34 1.64
N ASN A 38 -14.16 16.91 1.58
CA ASN A 38 -13.66 17.67 0.45
C ASN A 38 -13.02 16.69 -0.56
N LEU A 39 -13.83 16.20 -1.48
CA LEU A 39 -13.44 15.32 -2.56
C LEU A 39 -13.73 16.03 -3.89
N GLN A 40 -12.68 16.40 -4.60
CA GLN A 40 -12.75 17.07 -5.90
C GLN A 40 -12.23 16.15 -7.00
N GLU A 41 -12.91 16.10 -8.13
CA GLU A 41 -12.39 15.49 -9.35
C GLU A 41 -11.55 16.54 -10.08
N ILE A 42 -10.26 16.23 -10.31
CA ILE A 42 -9.28 17.14 -10.93
C ILE A 42 -8.98 16.79 -12.38
N GLY A 43 -9.82 15.96 -13.01
CA GLY A 43 -9.68 15.49 -14.38
C GLY A 43 -9.04 14.12 -14.50
N GLY A 44 -9.21 13.44 -15.66
CA GLY A 44 -8.57 12.16 -15.95
C GLY A 44 -8.85 11.01 -14.97
N ARG A 45 -9.95 11.04 -14.20
CA ARG A 45 -10.26 10.13 -13.07
C ARG A 45 -9.36 10.32 -11.84
N LYS A 46 -8.60 11.41 -11.78
CA LYS A 46 -7.84 11.80 -10.60
C LYS A 46 -8.75 12.56 -9.63
N TYR A 47 -8.55 12.35 -8.35
CA TYR A 47 -9.31 13.01 -7.29
C TYR A 47 -8.34 13.61 -6.28
N ARG A 48 -8.62 14.83 -5.86
CA ARG A 48 -8.01 15.43 -4.67
C ARG A 48 -8.95 15.17 -3.48
N LEU A 49 -8.42 14.60 -2.42
CA LEU A 49 -9.14 14.34 -1.17
C LEU A 49 -8.38 14.98 -0.03
N GLY A 50 -9.04 15.80 0.77
CA GLY A 50 -8.43 16.29 1.98
C GLY A 50 -8.59 17.78 2.22
N LEU A 51 -7.82 18.30 3.18
CA LEU A 51 -7.72 19.71 3.47
C LEU A 51 -7.21 20.50 2.25
N THR A 52 -7.68 21.72 2.11
CA THR A 52 -7.17 22.66 1.13
C THR A 52 -5.80 23.22 1.56
N SER A 53 -5.02 23.75 0.61
CA SER A 53 -3.73 24.40 0.90
C SER A 53 -3.87 25.54 1.92
N LYS A 54 -5.00 26.26 1.90
CA LYS A 54 -5.31 27.33 2.88
C LYS A 54 -5.52 26.75 4.28
N GLU A 55 -6.26 25.64 4.42
CA GLU A 55 -6.50 25.01 5.72
C GLU A 55 -5.20 24.44 6.29
N ILE A 56 -4.36 23.81 5.47
CA ILE A 56 -3.03 23.32 5.87
C ILE A 56 -2.17 24.49 6.35
N SER A 57 -2.12 25.60 5.59
CA SER A 57 -1.38 26.80 5.99
C SER A 57 -1.83 27.37 7.33
N LEU A 58 -3.15 27.45 7.57
CA LEU A 58 -3.70 27.92 8.86
C LEU A 58 -3.29 27.00 10.01
N ARG A 59 -3.30 25.66 9.81
CA ARG A 59 -2.85 24.70 10.82
C ARG A 59 -1.36 24.87 11.14
N LEU A 60 -0.51 25.02 10.12
CA LEU A 60 0.93 25.22 10.30
C LEU A 60 1.22 26.56 11.03
N LYS A 61 0.49 27.64 10.69
CA LYS A 61 0.61 28.92 11.40
C LYS A 61 0.24 28.82 12.88
N ALA A 62 -0.77 28.03 13.21
CA ALA A 62 -1.18 27.81 14.61
C ALA A 62 -0.17 26.95 15.38
N LEU A 63 0.37 25.89 14.75
CA LEU A 63 1.32 24.96 15.35
C LEU A 63 2.75 25.52 15.45
N LYS A 64 3.16 26.41 14.55
CA LYS A 64 4.51 27.02 14.47
C LYS A 64 5.63 25.96 14.53
N PRO A 65 5.62 24.93 13.67
CA PRO A 65 6.59 23.85 13.78
C PRO A 65 7.99 24.31 13.35
N ASN A 66 9.03 23.75 13.98
CA ASN A 66 10.41 23.89 13.52
C ASN A 66 10.74 22.91 12.38
N LEU A 67 10.12 21.73 12.40
CA LEU A 67 10.31 20.64 11.43
C LEU A 67 8.96 20.11 10.97
N VAL A 68 8.80 19.96 9.64
CA VAL A 68 7.64 19.32 9.00
C VAL A 68 8.10 18.05 8.30
N VAL A 69 7.60 16.90 8.77
CA VAL A 69 7.84 15.58 8.19
C VAL A 69 6.71 15.24 7.23
N ILE A 70 7.04 14.95 5.97
CA ILE A 70 6.06 14.67 4.92
C ILE A 70 6.34 13.26 4.38
N THR A 71 5.31 12.40 4.34
CA THR A 71 5.44 11.05 3.80
C THR A 71 5.03 10.96 2.34
N ILE A 72 5.79 10.21 1.55
CA ILE A 72 5.46 9.82 0.17
C ILE A 72 5.53 8.29 0.06
N PRO A 73 4.45 7.58 0.45
CA PRO A 73 4.45 6.11 0.43
C PRO A 73 4.43 5.52 -0.99
N PHE A 74 3.98 6.29 -1.98
CA PHE A 74 3.96 5.90 -3.40
C PHE A 74 4.50 7.01 -4.28
N SER A 75 5.36 6.68 -5.24
CA SER A 75 5.98 7.67 -6.13
C SER A 75 4.96 8.51 -6.90
N GLY A 76 3.83 7.97 -7.29
CA GLY A 76 2.78 8.73 -7.98
C GLY A 76 2.07 9.82 -7.14
N TRP A 77 2.46 10.03 -5.88
CA TRP A 77 1.90 11.08 -5.01
C TRP A 77 2.90 12.19 -4.68
N TRP A 78 4.02 12.24 -5.38
CA TRP A 78 5.09 13.19 -5.13
C TRP A 78 4.64 14.66 -5.23
N GLU A 79 3.79 15.01 -6.22
CA GLU A 79 3.28 16.37 -6.43
C GLU A 79 2.61 16.94 -5.18
N THR A 80 1.74 16.17 -4.53
CA THR A 80 1.03 16.64 -3.33
C THR A 80 1.95 16.83 -2.12
N ALA A 81 3.02 16.04 -2.03
CA ALA A 81 4.01 16.20 -0.98
C ALA A 81 4.89 17.43 -1.21
N PHE A 82 5.27 17.72 -2.45
CA PHE A 82 6.02 18.92 -2.80
C PHE A 82 5.16 20.18 -2.61
N GLU A 83 3.85 20.12 -2.91
CA GLU A 83 2.90 21.17 -2.57
C GLU A 83 2.85 21.40 -1.05
N ALA A 84 2.78 20.35 -0.24
CA ALA A 84 2.78 20.45 1.22
C ALA A 84 4.07 21.11 1.76
N ALA A 85 5.22 20.78 1.18
CA ALA A 85 6.49 21.41 1.54
C ALA A 85 6.52 22.89 1.15
N ALA A 86 5.99 23.26 -0.02
CA ALA A 86 5.86 24.65 -0.45
C ALA A 86 4.98 25.45 0.52
N ILE A 87 3.82 24.89 0.91
CA ILE A 87 2.93 25.52 1.90
C ILE A 87 3.67 25.75 3.23
N ALA A 88 4.49 24.81 3.69
CA ALA A 88 5.28 24.97 4.91
C ALA A 88 6.28 26.15 4.77
N LYS A 89 6.98 26.24 3.66
CA LYS A 89 7.93 27.33 3.37
C LYS A 89 7.26 28.70 3.16
N ASP A 90 6.02 28.71 2.69
CA ASP A 90 5.22 29.93 2.56
C ASP A 90 4.72 30.43 3.92
N VAL A 91 4.55 29.55 4.89
CA VAL A 91 4.24 29.92 6.28
C VAL A 91 5.45 30.54 6.97
N SER A 92 6.62 29.91 6.86
CA SER A 92 7.91 30.45 7.30
C SER A 92 9.06 29.77 6.57
N LYS A 93 10.03 30.53 6.09
CA LYS A 93 11.26 29.99 5.48
C LYS A 93 12.14 29.24 6.48
N ASP A 94 11.98 29.49 7.77
CA ASP A 94 12.74 28.83 8.85
C ASP A 94 12.27 27.40 9.11
N ILE A 95 11.04 27.07 8.76
CA ILE A 95 10.51 25.71 8.88
C ILE A 95 11.37 24.77 8.03
N LYS A 96 11.96 23.77 8.68
CA LYS A 96 12.67 22.70 7.97
C LYS A 96 11.69 21.64 7.48
N THR A 97 11.91 21.15 6.27
CA THR A 97 11.07 20.15 5.62
C THR A 97 11.87 18.88 5.36
N VAL A 98 11.30 17.71 5.70
CA VAL A 98 11.91 16.42 5.43
C VAL A 98 10.92 15.48 4.78
N LEU A 99 11.34 14.81 3.71
CA LEU A 99 10.56 13.78 3.04
C LEU A 99 10.97 12.39 3.52
N ILE A 100 9.97 11.53 3.75
CA ILE A 100 10.13 10.12 4.11
C ILE A 100 9.30 9.23 3.20
N GLY A 101 9.58 7.93 3.16
CA GLY A 101 8.81 6.94 2.43
C GLY A 101 9.50 6.41 1.18
N LEU A 102 8.73 5.73 0.31
CA LEU A 102 9.29 5.01 -0.83
C LEU A 102 9.91 5.95 -1.87
N HIS A 103 9.24 7.04 -2.20
CA HIS A 103 9.72 7.94 -3.25
C HIS A 103 11.07 8.59 -2.89
N PRO A 104 11.27 9.24 -1.72
CA PRO A 104 12.59 9.76 -1.35
C PRO A 104 13.64 8.66 -1.11
N THR A 105 13.24 7.42 -0.87
CA THR A 105 14.17 6.28 -0.82
C THR A 105 14.70 5.91 -2.21
N THR A 106 13.86 6.00 -3.24
CA THR A 106 14.21 5.58 -4.61
C THR A 106 14.70 6.72 -5.50
N ARG A 107 14.32 7.96 -5.18
CA ARG A 107 14.62 9.19 -5.95
C ARG A 107 15.09 10.33 -5.04
N PRO A 108 16.08 10.11 -4.16
CA PRO A 108 16.45 11.11 -3.15
C PRO A 108 17.02 12.39 -3.75
N GLU A 109 17.81 12.31 -4.82
CA GLU A 109 18.39 13.48 -5.50
C GLU A 109 17.30 14.37 -6.12
N GLU A 110 16.32 13.75 -6.77
CA GLU A 110 15.19 14.45 -7.38
C GLU A 110 14.36 15.20 -6.32
N CYS A 111 14.11 14.55 -5.18
CA CYS A 111 13.47 15.20 -4.05
C CYS A 111 14.28 16.40 -3.55
N LEU A 112 15.60 16.28 -3.42
CA LEU A 112 16.48 17.35 -2.97
C LEU A 112 16.64 18.47 -4.00
N ASN A 113 16.41 18.23 -5.28
CA ASN A 113 16.41 19.26 -6.30
C ASN A 113 15.23 20.24 -6.17
N GLN A 114 14.21 19.88 -5.38
CA GLN A 114 13.08 20.77 -5.09
C GLN A 114 13.48 21.82 -4.05
N PRO A 115 13.28 23.13 -4.33
CA PRO A 115 13.77 24.21 -3.47
C PRO A 115 13.16 24.22 -2.06
N ASN A 116 11.96 23.66 -1.91
CA ASN A 116 11.23 23.64 -0.64
C ASN A 116 11.52 22.40 0.21
N ILE A 117 12.45 21.53 -0.20
CA ILE A 117 12.85 20.33 0.54
C ILE A 117 14.25 20.56 1.11
N ASP A 118 14.38 20.49 2.43
CA ASP A 118 15.68 20.60 3.11
C ASP A 118 16.37 19.23 3.25
N PHE A 119 15.58 18.20 3.58
CA PHE A 119 16.10 16.87 3.89
C PHE A 119 15.27 15.77 3.24
N VAL A 120 15.94 14.64 2.99
CA VAL A 120 15.30 13.36 2.68
C VAL A 120 15.80 12.30 3.65
N VAL A 121 14.92 11.37 4.01
CA VAL A 121 15.29 10.20 4.79
C VAL A 121 14.97 8.96 3.97
N THR A 122 15.96 8.10 3.81
CA THR A 122 15.84 6.86 3.06
C THR A 122 15.56 5.68 4.00
N ARG A 123 14.78 4.70 3.52
CA ARG A 123 14.43 3.48 4.26
C ARG A 123 13.54 3.75 5.49
N GLU A 124 13.82 3.04 6.60
CA GLU A 124 13.07 3.17 7.87
C GLU A 124 13.35 4.54 8.51
N PRO A 125 12.33 5.40 8.68
CA PRO A 125 12.56 6.81 9.00
C PRO A 125 12.66 7.12 10.49
N GLU A 126 12.18 6.25 11.38
CA GLU A 126 11.90 6.58 12.78
C GLU A 126 13.12 7.14 13.51
N LEU A 127 14.25 6.40 13.47
CA LEU A 127 15.46 6.80 14.20
C LEU A 127 16.21 7.93 13.50
N THR A 128 16.17 7.98 12.16
CA THR A 128 16.81 9.06 11.40
C THR A 128 16.12 10.39 11.63
N VAL A 129 14.78 10.41 11.63
CA VAL A 129 14.01 11.63 11.90
C VAL A 129 14.20 12.09 13.36
N LEU A 130 14.29 11.15 14.33
CA LEU A 130 14.57 11.49 15.71
C LEU A 130 15.94 12.15 15.86
N GLU A 131 17.00 11.58 15.27
CA GLU A 131 18.34 12.17 15.30
C GLU A 131 18.37 13.54 14.62
N LEU A 132 17.70 13.70 13.48
CA LEU A 132 17.56 14.98 12.79
C LEU A 132 16.88 16.02 13.71
N ALA A 133 15.75 15.68 14.33
CA ALA A 133 15.04 16.59 15.22
C ALA A 133 15.91 17.02 16.41
N ASN A 134 16.67 16.10 17.00
CA ASN A 134 17.59 16.39 18.10
C ASN A 134 18.73 17.33 17.65
N VAL A 135 19.32 17.11 16.49
CA VAL A 135 20.39 17.94 15.92
C VAL A 135 19.86 19.34 15.63
N LEU A 136 18.70 19.46 14.98
CA LEU A 136 18.08 20.75 14.72
C LEU A 136 17.71 21.49 16.01
N GLY A 137 17.18 20.81 17.01
CA GLY A 137 16.84 21.37 18.32
C GLY A 137 18.06 21.85 19.13
N SER A 138 19.23 21.26 18.92
CA SER A 138 20.49 21.68 19.56
C SER A 138 21.20 22.83 18.85
N GLY A 139 20.72 23.27 17.68
CA GLY A 139 21.37 24.28 16.83
C GLY A 139 22.63 23.81 16.10
N LYS A 140 22.99 22.52 16.19
CA LYS A 140 24.16 21.93 15.53
C LYS A 140 23.82 21.52 14.09
N THR A 141 23.75 22.49 13.19
CA THR A 141 23.34 22.29 11.80
C THR A 141 24.48 22.34 10.79
N ALA A 142 25.74 22.24 11.26
CA ALA A 142 26.88 22.15 10.38
C ALA A 142 26.84 20.86 9.55
N GLU A 143 27.39 20.88 8.35
CA GLU A 143 27.43 19.72 7.46
C GLU A 143 28.02 18.48 8.14
N GLU A 144 29.07 18.65 8.90
CA GLU A 144 29.74 17.58 9.66
C GLU A 144 28.80 16.91 10.69
N ASP A 145 27.89 17.67 11.32
CA ASP A 145 26.93 17.14 12.28
C ASP A 145 25.80 16.41 11.57
N LEU A 146 25.34 16.93 10.43
CA LEU A 146 24.31 16.28 9.61
C LEU A 146 24.83 14.95 9.03
N LEU A 147 26.09 14.87 8.59
CA LEU A 147 26.70 13.65 8.06
C LEU A 147 26.83 12.51 9.08
N LYS A 148 26.76 12.81 10.38
CA LYS A 148 26.69 11.78 11.44
C LYS A 148 25.33 11.06 11.51
N ILE A 149 24.29 11.67 10.94
CA ILE A 149 22.93 11.12 10.94
C ILE A 149 22.81 10.11 9.79
N LYS A 150 22.91 8.83 10.09
CA LYS A 150 22.80 7.77 9.06
C LYS A 150 21.44 7.81 8.35
N GLY A 151 21.45 7.65 7.03
CA GLY A 151 20.24 7.55 6.22
C GLY A 151 19.59 8.89 5.81
N ILE A 152 20.25 10.02 6.12
CA ILE A 152 19.81 11.36 5.71
C ILE A 152 20.46 11.78 4.39
N GLY A 153 19.73 12.55 3.60
CA GLY A 153 20.26 13.36 2.50
C GLY A 153 19.85 14.81 2.66
N PHE A 154 20.69 15.75 2.24
CA PHE A 154 20.46 17.19 2.29
C PHE A 154 21.24 17.92 1.19
N ARG A 155 20.98 19.22 1.00
CA ARG A 155 21.78 20.04 0.09
C ARG A 155 22.92 20.76 0.81
N SER A 156 24.12 20.65 0.26
CA SER A 156 25.27 21.47 0.64
C SER A 156 25.89 22.07 -0.61
N GLN A 157 26.13 23.37 -0.59
CA GLN A 157 26.69 24.13 -1.72
C GLN A 157 25.99 23.86 -3.06
N GLY A 158 24.65 23.72 -3.04
CA GLY A 158 23.83 23.44 -4.21
C GLY A 158 23.84 21.99 -4.71
N LYS A 159 24.55 21.08 -4.06
CA LYS A 159 24.63 19.65 -4.42
C LYS A 159 23.94 18.78 -3.37
N ALA A 160 23.37 17.67 -3.82
CA ALA A 160 22.85 16.64 -2.92
C ALA A 160 24.00 15.89 -2.25
N VAL A 161 23.96 15.80 -0.93
CA VAL A 161 24.93 15.11 -0.08
C VAL A 161 24.19 14.07 0.74
N PHE A 162 24.75 12.88 0.87
CA PHE A 162 24.13 11.76 1.57
C PHE A 162 25.06 11.20 2.65
N ALA A 163 24.56 11.05 3.85
CA ALA A 163 25.23 10.29 4.90
C ALA A 163 25.15 8.77 4.58
N PRO A 164 26.03 7.95 5.19
CA PRO A 164 25.94 6.50 5.04
C PRO A 164 24.53 5.97 5.36
N PRO A 165 24.07 4.93 4.63
CA PRO A 165 22.74 4.37 4.88
C PRO A 165 22.63 3.83 6.32
N ARG A 166 21.44 4.03 6.92
CA ARG A 166 21.16 3.47 8.24
C ARG A 166 20.90 1.96 8.12
N PRO A 167 21.48 1.14 9.01
CA PRO A 167 21.05 -0.25 9.16
C PRO A 167 19.58 -0.34 9.51
N PHE A 168 18.88 -1.38 9.04
CA PHE A 168 17.50 -1.63 9.41
C PHE A 168 17.37 -1.92 10.91
N ILE A 169 16.23 -1.53 11.49
CA ILE A 169 15.92 -1.75 12.91
C ILE A 169 15.76 -3.25 13.15
N GLU A 170 16.67 -3.88 13.88
CA GLU A 170 16.64 -5.33 14.11
C GLU A 170 15.57 -5.73 15.12
N ASP A 171 15.48 -5.02 16.24
CA ASP A 171 14.48 -5.25 17.29
C ASP A 171 13.27 -4.33 17.07
N LEU A 172 12.21 -4.87 16.49
CA LEU A 172 10.98 -4.12 16.25
C LEU A 172 10.13 -3.93 17.51
N ASP A 173 10.35 -4.73 18.56
CA ASP A 173 9.65 -4.57 19.85
C ASP A 173 10.16 -3.35 20.62
N ALA A 174 11.38 -2.88 20.33
CA ALA A 174 11.92 -1.66 20.91
C ALA A 174 11.24 -0.37 20.41
N LEU A 175 10.53 -0.44 19.26
CA LEU A 175 9.74 0.68 18.78
C LEU A 175 8.48 0.86 19.63
N PRO A 176 8.12 2.10 20.00
CA PRO A 176 6.84 2.36 20.62
C PRO A 176 5.69 2.04 19.65
N PHE A 177 4.52 1.73 20.18
CA PHE A 177 3.33 1.61 19.34
C PHE A 177 3.03 2.94 18.63
N PRO A 178 2.46 2.89 17.41
CA PRO A 178 2.15 4.09 16.65
C PRO A 178 1.31 5.10 17.45
N ALA A 179 1.64 6.37 17.40
CA ALA A 179 0.96 7.44 18.14
C ALA A 179 -0.43 7.73 17.55
N ARG A 180 -1.35 6.77 17.68
CA ARG A 180 -2.71 6.88 17.15
C ARG A 180 -3.55 7.95 17.88
N ASP A 181 -3.17 8.32 19.07
CA ASP A 181 -3.74 9.44 19.83
C ASP A 181 -3.54 10.79 19.12
N LEU A 182 -2.55 10.91 18.26
CA LEU A 182 -2.31 12.12 17.44
C LEU A 182 -3.05 12.09 16.10
N LEU A 183 -3.64 10.95 15.71
CA LEU A 183 -4.38 10.83 14.46
C LEU A 183 -5.84 11.29 14.64
N PRO A 184 -6.46 11.88 13.59
CA PRO A 184 -7.86 12.31 13.62
C PRO A 184 -8.82 11.10 13.43
N LEU A 185 -8.75 10.11 14.36
CA LEU A 185 -9.45 8.83 14.24
C LEU A 185 -10.96 8.98 14.05
N ASN A 186 -11.60 9.94 14.72
CA ASN A 186 -13.04 10.17 14.57
C ASN A 186 -13.40 10.58 13.14
N ALA A 187 -12.65 11.51 12.55
CA ALA A 187 -12.86 11.93 11.18
C ALA A 187 -12.63 10.76 10.20
N PHE A 188 -11.59 9.97 10.44
CA PHE A 188 -11.29 8.78 9.68
C PHE A 188 -12.44 7.74 9.78
N PHE A 189 -12.94 7.44 10.98
CA PHE A 189 -14.04 6.48 11.16
C PHE A 189 -15.33 6.94 10.50
N GLU A 190 -15.65 8.24 10.54
CA GLU A 190 -16.80 8.78 9.82
C GLU A 190 -16.62 8.68 8.29
N ALA A 191 -15.41 8.90 7.80
CA ALA A 191 -15.11 8.76 6.37
C ALA A 191 -15.34 7.33 5.88
N ILE A 192 -14.85 6.31 6.59
CA ILE A 192 -14.98 4.91 6.18
C ILE A 192 -16.41 4.38 6.31
N LYS A 193 -17.24 4.89 7.22
CA LYS A 193 -18.67 4.56 7.25
C LYS A 193 -19.34 4.92 5.93
N ARG A 194 -19.01 6.06 5.34
CA ARG A 194 -19.60 6.54 4.08
C ARG A 194 -18.90 5.98 2.85
N ARG A 195 -17.57 5.84 2.91
CA ARG A 195 -16.72 5.32 1.83
C ARG A 195 -15.87 4.17 2.36
N PRO A 196 -16.44 2.95 2.49
CA PRO A 196 -15.73 1.82 3.06
C PRO A 196 -14.49 1.46 2.28
N ILE A 197 -13.37 1.23 2.98
CA ILE A 197 -12.13 0.74 2.40
C ILE A 197 -12.38 -0.66 1.83
N ARG A 198 -12.03 -0.87 0.58
CA ARG A 198 -12.25 -2.13 -0.17
C ARG A 198 -13.70 -2.65 -0.13
N GLY A 199 -14.66 -1.79 0.29
CA GLY A 199 -16.07 -2.14 0.40
C GLY A 199 -16.43 -2.99 1.64
N GLU A 200 -15.47 -3.30 2.50
CA GLU A 200 -15.60 -4.19 3.66
C GLU A 200 -15.34 -3.48 4.99
N ILE A 201 -14.33 -2.62 5.05
CA ILE A 201 -13.99 -1.89 6.27
C ILE A 201 -14.97 -0.76 6.50
N ARG A 202 -15.76 -0.86 7.57
CA ARG A 202 -16.85 0.08 7.92
C ARG A 202 -16.90 0.44 9.40
N LYS A 203 -16.32 -0.43 10.25
CA LYS A 203 -16.26 -0.26 11.71
C LYS A 203 -14.98 0.52 12.06
N PRO A 204 -14.84 1.00 13.31
CA PRO A 204 -13.56 1.52 13.78
C PRO A 204 -12.41 0.56 13.45
N TYR A 205 -11.37 1.08 12.85
CA TYR A 205 -10.39 0.29 12.10
C TYR A 205 -8.97 0.73 12.43
N ALA A 206 -8.04 -0.23 12.44
CA ALA A 206 -6.61 0.04 12.55
C ALA A 206 -5.81 -0.81 11.55
N ARG A 207 -4.67 -0.26 11.14
CA ARG A 207 -3.59 -1.00 10.46
C ARG A 207 -2.56 -1.39 11.51
N ILE A 208 -2.11 -2.64 11.43
CA ILE A 208 -1.09 -3.21 12.33
C ILE A 208 0.02 -3.77 11.48
N ILE A 209 1.26 -3.38 11.76
CA ILE A 209 2.47 -3.92 11.15
C ILE A 209 3.12 -4.82 12.18
N THR A 210 3.21 -6.12 11.92
CA THR A 210 3.76 -7.11 12.84
C THR A 210 5.17 -7.54 12.48
N SER A 211 5.57 -7.30 11.23
CA SER A 211 6.89 -7.63 10.70
C SER A 211 7.28 -6.68 9.58
N ARG A 212 8.57 -6.58 9.30
CA ARG A 212 9.16 -5.80 8.21
C ARG A 212 10.16 -6.62 7.42
N GLY A 213 10.22 -6.36 6.11
CA GLY A 213 11.09 -7.06 5.19
C GLY A 213 10.49 -8.36 4.65
N CYS A 214 10.93 -8.75 3.47
CA CYS A 214 10.44 -9.95 2.78
C CYS A 214 11.58 -10.63 2.04
N PRO A 215 11.84 -11.94 2.27
CA PRO A 215 12.97 -12.64 1.65
C PRO A 215 12.74 -12.96 0.16
N ASN A 216 11.53 -12.77 -0.35
CA ASN A 216 11.20 -13.09 -1.74
C ASN A 216 11.85 -12.10 -2.72
N MET A 217 12.20 -12.62 -3.91
CA MET A 217 12.94 -11.89 -4.93
C MET A 217 12.04 -11.37 -6.07
N CYS A 218 10.75 -11.15 -5.80
CA CYS A 218 9.79 -10.69 -6.82
C CYS A 218 10.31 -9.44 -7.54
N ILE A 219 10.47 -9.51 -8.87
CA ILE A 219 11.14 -8.46 -9.66
C ILE A 219 10.40 -7.12 -9.69
N PHE A 220 9.08 -7.14 -9.48
CA PHE A 220 8.22 -5.96 -9.51
C PHE A 220 8.08 -5.25 -8.15
N CYS A 221 8.54 -5.90 -7.07
CA CYS A 221 8.24 -5.46 -5.71
C CYS A 221 9.28 -4.47 -5.20
N SER A 222 8.84 -3.27 -4.78
CA SER A 222 9.69 -2.21 -4.23
C SER A 222 9.84 -2.26 -2.70
N ASN A 223 9.13 -3.13 -1.99
CA ASN A 223 9.11 -3.16 -0.52
C ASN A 223 10.50 -3.40 0.09
N HIS A 224 11.34 -4.19 -0.58
CA HIS A 224 12.70 -4.45 -0.12
C HIS A 224 13.59 -3.19 -0.08
N LEU A 225 13.24 -2.15 -0.82
CA LEU A 225 13.96 -0.87 -0.79
C LEU A 225 13.73 -0.13 0.52
N MET A 226 12.51 -0.27 1.08
CA MET A 226 12.13 0.35 2.36
C MET A 226 12.57 -0.46 3.57
N ASN A 227 12.28 -1.76 3.59
CA ASN A 227 12.37 -2.60 4.78
C ASN A 227 13.38 -3.75 4.65
N GLY A 228 14.07 -3.84 3.49
CA GLY A 228 15.08 -4.87 3.23
C GLY A 228 14.49 -6.25 2.92
N ARG A 229 15.39 -7.21 2.68
CA ARG A 229 15.02 -8.60 2.39
C ARG A 229 15.07 -9.51 3.62
N LYS A 230 15.82 -9.11 4.68
CA LYS A 230 15.80 -9.83 5.94
C LYS A 230 14.47 -9.59 6.64
N TRP A 231 13.72 -10.68 6.86
CA TRP A 231 12.47 -10.60 7.60
C TRP A 231 12.76 -10.41 9.09
N ARG A 232 12.17 -9.41 9.71
CA ARG A 232 12.29 -9.04 11.11
C ARG A 232 10.88 -8.91 11.67
N ALA A 233 10.64 -9.42 12.86
CA ALA A 233 9.28 -9.51 13.40
C ALA A 233 9.23 -9.11 14.86
N ARG A 234 8.13 -8.51 15.23
CA ARG A 234 7.73 -8.28 16.61
C ARG A 234 7.34 -9.61 17.26
N THR A 235 7.50 -9.74 18.55
CA THR A 235 7.01 -10.90 19.30
C THR A 235 5.48 -10.99 19.22
N PRO A 236 4.88 -12.19 19.29
CA PRO A 236 3.43 -12.35 19.35
C PRO A 236 2.79 -11.54 20.48
N GLU A 237 3.43 -11.53 21.65
CA GLU A 237 2.99 -10.81 22.83
C GLU A 237 2.95 -9.28 22.61
N ASN A 238 3.99 -8.73 21.97
CA ASN A 238 4.06 -7.31 21.63
C ASN A 238 2.98 -6.93 20.60
N VAL A 239 2.73 -7.76 19.58
CA VAL A 239 1.67 -7.55 18.60
C VAL A 239 0.30 -7.54 19.27
N VAL A 240 0.03 -8.50 20.16
CA VAL A 240 -1.27 -8.60 20.81
C VAL A 240 -1.46 -7.49 21.84
N ALA A 241 -0.41 -7.02 22.50
CA ALA A 241 -0.49 -5.84 23.37
C ALA A 241 -0.92 -4.58 22.58
N GLU A 242 -0.44 -4.38 21.35
CA GLU A 242 -0.93 -3.31 20.48
C GLU A 242 -2.39 -3.53 20.06
N LEU A 243 -2.80 -4.77 19.79
CA LEU A 243 -4.21 -5.10 19.51
C LEU A 243 -5.10 -4.80 20.72
N GLU A 244 -4.66 -5.11 21.94
CA GLU A 244 -5.36 -4.73 23.17
C GLU A 244 -5.50 -3.19 23.28
N GLU A 245 -4.43 -2.45 23.02
CA GLU A 245 -4.49 -0.99 23.03
C GLU A 245 -5.51 -0.44 22.02
N VAL A 246 -5.47 -0.90 20.77
CA VAL A 246 -6.38 -0.35 19.75
C VAL A 246 -7.83 -0.73 20.00
N VAL A 247 -8.09 -1.89 20.58
CA VAL A 247 -9.45 -2.34 20.94
C VAL A 247 -9.99 -1.54 22.14
N HIS A 248 -9.21 -1.43 23.21
CA HIS A 248 -9.70 -0.86 24.47
C HIS A 248 -9.63 0.66 24.48
N LYS A 249 -8.56 1.25 23.96
CA LYS A 249 -8.37 2.71 24.00
C LYS A 249 -9.07 3.42 22.83
N PHE A 250 -9.07 2.81 21.63
CA PHE A 250 -9.59 3.47 20.42
C PHE A 250 -10.88 2.83 19.87
N GLY A 251 -11.40 1.80 20.54
CA GLY A 251 -12.65 1.15 20.13
C GLY A 251 -12.60 0.41 18.82
N VAL A 252 -11.42 0.03 18.34
CA VAL A 252 -11.21 -0.67 17.07
C VAL A 252 -11.92 -2.02 17.08
N ARG A 253 -12.52 -2.37 15.92
CA ARG A 253 -13.23 -3.65 15.71
C ARG A 253 -12.83 -4.33 14.41
N GLN A 254 -12.17 -3.61 13.52
CA GLN A 254 -11.63 -4.16 12.28
C GLN A 254 -10.15 -3.84 12.17
N VAL A 255 -9.34 -4.84 11.77
CA VAL A 255 -7.88 -4.74 11.71
C VAL A 255 -7.40 -5.25 10.36
N ASP A 256 -6.47 -4.53 9.75
CA ASP A 256 -5.62 -5.05 8.69
C ASP A 256 -4.25 -5.39 9.27
N PHE A 257 -3.81 -6.64 9.08
CA PHE A 257 -2.39 -6.97 9.19
C PHE A 257 -1.71 -6.55 7.89
N ASP A 258 -0.94 -5.45 7.99
CA ASP A 258 -0.41 -4.73 6.84
C ASP A 258 1.04 -5.09 6.50
N ASP A 259 1.44 -6.27 6.88
CA ASP A 259 2.76 -6.85 6.69
C ASP A 259 3.07 -7.10 5.21
N GLU A 260 4.35 -7.05 4.85
CA GLU A 260 4.85 -7.47 3.54
C GLU A 260 4.85 -9.00 3.39
N ASN A 261 5.07 -9.72 4.49
CA ASN A 261 5.00 -11.17 4.55
C ASN A 261 4.62 -11.65 5.96
N LEU A 262 3.34 -11.58 6.27
CA LEU A 262 2.77 -11.94 7.59
C LEU A 262 3.07 -13.39 7.98
N THR A 263 3.01 -14.29 7.01
CA THR A 263 3.11 -15.74 7.20
C THR A 263 4.51 -16.29 6.96
N CYS A 264 5.55 -15.46 7.00
CA CYS A 264 6.95 -15.92 6.88
C CYS A 264 7.35 -16.90 8.00
N SER A 265 6.81 -16.72 9.21
CA SER A 265 6.91 -17.69 10.31
C SER A 265 5.51 -18.12 10.74
N MET A 266 5.08 -19.29 10.28
CA MET A 266 3.75 -19.85 10.60
C MET A 266 3.56 -20.05 12.10
N LYS A 267 4.56 -20.62 12.78
CA LYS A 267 4.52 -20.86 14.25
C LYS A 267 4.30 -19.57 15.04
N ARG A 268 4.99 -18.49 14.64
CA ARG A 268 4.77 -17.17 15.24
C ARG A 268 3.35 -16.68 14.99
N PHE A 269 2.86 -16.81 13.76
CA PHE A 269 1.53 -16.34 13.39
C PHE A 269 0.42 -17.16 14.08
N GLU A 270 0.60 -18.48 14.22
CA GLU A 270 -0.29 -19.31 15.05
C GLU A 270 -0.38 -18.78 16.48
N ARG A 271 0.76 -18.45 17.11
CA ARG A 271 0.77 -17.91 18.48
C ARG A 271 0.03 -16.57 18.58
N ILE A 272 0.13 -15.69 17.56
CA ILE A 272 -0.69 -14.46 17.51
C ILE A 272 -2.18 -14.78 17.48
N CYS A 273 -2.60 -15.75 16.66
CA CYS A 273 -4.01 -16.18 16.60
C CYS A 273 -4.48 -16.75 17.93
N ASP A 274 -3.67 -17.59 18.56
CA ASP A 274 -3.99 -18.19 19.87
C ASP A 274 -4.14 -17.10 20.94
N LEU A 275 -3.21 -16.15 21.01
CA LEU A 275 -3.27 -15.02 21.96
C LEU A 275 -4.51 -14.13 21.73
N ILE A 276 -4.90 -13.85 20.49
CA ILE A 276 -6.12 -13.08 20.18
C ILE A 276 -7.35 -13.79 20.79
N VAL A 277 -7.41 -15.11 20.70
CA VAL A 277 -8.49 -15.92 21.29
C VAL A 277 -8.40 -15.95 22.81
N GLU A 278 -7.23 -16.20 23.38
CA GLU A 278 -6.98 -16.20 24.84
C GLU A 278 -7.39 -14.88 25.49
N LYS A 279 -7.04 -13.75 24.86
CA LYS A 279 -7.37 -12.39 25.29
C LYS A 279 -8.81 -11.98 24.97
N LYS A 280 -9.57 -12.83 24.29
CA LYS A 280 -10.97 -12.59 23.88
C LYS A 280 -11.14 -11.26 23.12
N LEU A 281 -10.18 -10.93 22.27
CA LEU A 281 -10.27 -9.72 21.46
C LEU A 281 -11.32 -9.93 20.36
N ASN A 282 -12.42 -9.21 20.47
CA ASN A 282 -13.52 -9.29 19.51
C ASN A 282 -13.25 -8.40 18.30
N ILE A 283 -12.38 -8.85 17.41
CA ILE A 283 -11.96 -8.15 16.20
C ILE A 283 -12.28 -8.97 14.94
N GLU A 284 -12.52 -8.28 13.85
CA GLU A 284 -12.51 -8.83 12.50
C GLU A 284 -11.20 -8.41 11.84
N TRP A 285 -10.44 -9.34 11.28
CA TRP A 285 -9.18 -8.98 10.65
C TRP A 285 -9.01 -9.52 9.24
N TYR A 286 -8.09 -8.89 8.49
CA TYR A 286 -7.86 -9.06 7.07
C TYR A 286 -6.36 -8.99 6.74
N THR A 287 -5.96 -9.55 5.59
CA THR A 287 -4.58 -9.48 5.08
C THR A 287 -4.56 -8.77 3.72
N PRO A 288 -4.54 -7.43 3.70
CA PRO A 288 -4.71 -6.65 2.46
C PRO A 288 -3.57 -6.81 1.47
N ASN A 289 -2.35 -7.04 1.94
CA ASN A 289 -1.15 -7.17 1.10
C ASN A 289 -0.94 -8.59 0.57
N GLY A 290 -1.78 -9.52 1.03
CA GLY A 290 -1.69 -10.92 0.66
C GLY A 290 -0.81 -11.74 1.61
N VAL A 291 -1.03 -13.05 1.58
CA VAL A 291 -0.23 -14.05 2.27
C VAL A 291 0.25 -15.08 1.27
N ARG A 292 1.38 -15.72 1.55
CA ARG A 292 1.81 -16.88 0.77
C ARG A 292 0.91 -18.07 1.07
N ALA A 293 0.65 -18.87 0.03
CA ALA A 293 -0.15 -20.08 0.17
C ALA A 293 0.61 -21.23 0.84
N ASP A 294 1.95 -21.16 0.82
CA ASP A 294 2.82 -22.18 1.40
C ASP A 294 2.58 -22.23 2.92
N GLY A 295 2.22 -23.41 3.42
CA GLY A 295 1.96 -23.60 4.85
C GLY A 295 0.57 -23.15 5.36
N LEU A 296 -0.32 -22.65 4.50
CA LEU A 296 -1.72 -22.41 4.85
C LEU A 296 -2.50 -23.73 4.89
N ASP A 297 -2.25 -24.54 5.90
CA ASP A 297 -3.01 -25.77 6.12
C ASP A 297 -4.37 -25.50 6.81
N GLU A 298 -5.19 -26.54 6.89
CA GLU A 298 -6.54 -26.43 7.48
C GLU A 298 -6.48 -26.12 8.98
N ASN A 299 -5.45 -26.56 9.69
CA ASN A 299 -5.29 -26.32 11.12
C ASN A 299 -5.01 -24.84 11.40
N LEU A 300 -4.03 -24.25 10.71
CA LEU A 300 -3.74 -22.81 10.81
C LEU A 300 -4.96 -21.98 10.42
N LEU A 301 -5.63 -22.34 9.32
CA LEU A 301 -6.83 -21.62 8.87
C LEU A 301 -7.99 -21.69 9.89
N ARG A 302 -8.15 -22.80 10.64
CA ARG A 302 -9.10 -22.86 11.76
C ARG A 302 -8.73 -21.90 12.89
N LYS A 303 -7.46 -21.82 13.28
CA LYS A 303 -6.96 -20.83 14.26
C LYS A 303 -7.18 -19.39 13.79
N MET A 304 -6.85 -19.12 12.52
CA MET A 304 -7.12 -17.83 11.90
C MET A 304 -8.61 -17.46 11.97
N LYS A 305 -9.49 -18.41 11.65
CA LYS A 305 -10.94 -18.19 11.73
C LYS A 305 -11.41 -17.92 13.15
N ALA A 306 -10.94 -18.70 14.11
CA ALA A 306 -11.27 -18.55 15.53
C ALA A 306 -10.81 -17.19 16.09
N SER A 307 -9.67 -16.67 15.64
CA SER A 307 -9.15 -15.36 16.03
C SER A 307 -9.80 -14.18 15.30
N GLY A 308 -10.77 -14.43 14.41
CA GLY A 308 -11.57 -13.36 13.76
C GLY A 308 -11.25 -13.08 12.30
N CYS A 309 -10.44 -13.92 11.62
CA CYS A 309 -10.16 -13.76 10.20
C CYS A 309 -11.42 -13.79 9.34
N GLN A 310 -11.65 -12.75 8.57
CA GLN A 310 -12.79 -12.65 7.66
C GLN A 310 -12.42 -12.96 6.22
N ARG A 311 -11.22 -12.53 5.82
CA ARG A 311 -10.71 -12.70 4.46
C ARG A 311 -9.20 -12.71 4.46
N ILE A 312 -8.65 -13.64 3.70
CA ILE A 312 -7.25 -13.58 3.28
C ILE A 312 -7.18 -13.20 1.80
N LEU A 313 -6.12 -12.50 1.44
CA LEU A 313 -5.72 -12.32 0.07
C LEU A 313 -4.52 -13.24 -0.19
N ILE A 314 -4.54 -13.95 -1.31
CA ILE A 314 -3.42 -14.77 -1.78
C ILE A 314 -2.95 -14.12 -3.07
N ALA A 315 -1.65 -14.09 -3.29
CA ALA A 315 -1.06 -13.44 -4.45
C ALA A 315 -0.33 -14.49 -5.33
N PRO A 316 -1.05 -15.27 -6.18
CA PRO A 316 -0.41 -16.14 -7.15
C PRO A 316 0.43 -15.37 -8.18
N GLU A 317 0.04 -14.13 -8.45
CA GLU A 317 0.54 -13.19 -9.46
C GLU A 317 0.28 -13.65 -10.90
N SER A 318 0.56 -14.92 -11.24
CA SER A 318 0.26 -15.53 -12.53
C SER A 318 -0.36 -16.92 -12.34
N GLY A 319 -1.10 -17.38 -13.35
CA GLY A 319 -1.60 -18.76 -13.43
C GLY A 319 -0.69 -19.68 -14.23
N CYS A 320 0.44 -19.17 -14.71
CA CYS A 320 1.47 -19.92 -15.41
C CYS A 320 2.66 -20.15 -14.48
N GLN A 321 2.96 -21.41 -14.12
CA GLN A 321 4.03 -21.72 -13.18
C GLN A 321 5.39 -21.18 -13.65
N ARG A 322 5.71 -21.31 -14.96
CA ARG A 322 6.92 -20.72 -15.53
C ARG A 322 7.04 -19.21 -15.24
N VAL A 323 5.93 -18.49 -15.42
CA VAL A 323 5.93 -17.03 -15.15
C VAL A 323 6.15 -16.74 -13.66
N VAL A 324 5.56 -17.53 -12.77
CA VAL A 324 5.75 -17.39 -11.31
C VAL A 324 7.20 -17.61 -10.90
N ASP A 325 7.86 -18.63 -11.49
CA ASP A 325 9.18 -19.05 -11.07
C ASP A 325 10.29 -18.29 -11.81
N GLU A 326 10.23 -18.21 -13.14
CA GLU A 326 11.31 -17.68 -13.97
C GLU A 326 11.19 -16.17 -14.22
N VAL A 327 9.96 -15.67 -14.43
CA VAL A 327 9.74 -14.25 -14.74
C VAL A 327 9.62 -13.43 -13.46
N ILE A 328 8.73 -13.84 -12.55
CA ILE A 328 8.46 -13.10 -11.31
C ILE A 328 9.51 -13.40 -10.23
N LYS A 329 10.10 -14.58 -10.24
CA LYS A 329 11.03 -15.11 -9.20
C LYS A 329 10.38 -15.24 -7.82
N LYS A 330 9.09 -15.59 -7.77
CA LYS A 330 8.34 -15.74 -6.53
C LYS A 330 8.46 -17.14 -5.92
N ASN A 331 8.73 -18.15 -6.74
CA ASN A 331 8.88 -19.56 -6.33
C ASN A 331 7.70 -20.03 -5.45
N GLN A 332 6.49 -19.88 -5.97
CA GLN A 332 5.26 -20.30 -5.30
C GLN A 332 4.54 -21.37 -6.12
N ASP A 333 4.37 -22.57 -5.56
CA ASP A 333 3.63 -23.66 -6.22
C ASP A 333 2.13 -23.29 -6.32
N LEU A 334 1.63 -23.23 -7.55
CA LEU A 334 0.21 -22.94 -7.82
C LEU A 334 -0.74 -24.00 -7.28
N LYS A 335 -0.29 -25.26 -7.11
CA LYS A 335 -1.08 -26.31 -6.45
C LYS A 335 -1.29 -26.03 -4.97
N MET A 336 -0.32 -25.40 -4.29
CA MET A 336 -0.48 -24.95 -2.91
C MET A 336 -1.52 -23.85 -2.78
N VAL A 337 -1.56 -22.93 -3.77
CA VAL A 337 -2.61 -21.92 -3.85
C VAL A 337 -4.01 -22.54 -3.95
N GLU A 338 -4.17 -23.54 -4.80
CA GLU A 338 -5.44 -24.28 -4.97
C GLU A 338 -5.87 -24.93 -3.65
N ARG A 339 -4.94 -25.63 -2.96
CA ARG A 339 -5.18 -26.26 -1.65
C ARG A 339 -5.58 -25.22 -0.62
N ALA A 340 -4.86 -24.11 -0.51
CA ALA A 340 -5.16 -23.03 0.44
C ALA A 340 -6.57 -22.45 0.21
N VAL A 341 -6.98 -22.24 -1.04
CA VAL A 341 -8.33 -21.76 -1.39
C VAL A 341 -9.40 -22.76 -0.92
N VAL A 342 -9.22 -24.06 -1.19
CA VAL A 342 -10.17 -25.10 -0.77
C VAL A 342 -10.26 -25.19 0.75
N SER A 343 -9.12 -25.18 1.45
CA SER A 343 -9.06 -25.28 2.92
C SER A 343 -9.68 -24.02 3.57
N ALA A 344 -9.39 -22.82 3.06
CA ALA A 344 -9.99 -21.58 3.57
C ALA A 344 -11.52 -21.58 3.41
N ARG A 345 -12.02 -22.06 2.26
CA ARG A 345 -13.46 -22.20 2.04
C ARG A 345 -14.11 -23.14 3.07
N LYS A 346 -13.49 -24.31 3.35
CA LYS A 346 -14.00 -25.27 4.33
C LYS A 346 -14.18 -24.65 5.71
N VAL A 347 -13.23 -23.84 6.17
CA VAL A 347 -13.29 -23.19 7.48
C VAL A 347 -14.08 -21.86 7.47
N GLY A 348 -14.64 -21.46 6.35
CA GLY A 348 -15.46 -20.25 6.22
C GLY A 348 -14.68 -18.94 6.20
N ILE A 349 -13.42 -18.96 5.75
CA ILE A 349 -12.63 -17.76 5.45
C ILE A 349 -12.81 -17.42 3.97
N LYS A 350 -13.11 -16.16 3.66
CA LYS A 350 -13.20 -15.67 2.28
C LYS A 350 -11.81 -15.51 1.68
N VAL A 351 -11.67 -15.81 0.38
CA VAL A 351 -10.39 -15.71 -0.31
C VAL A 351 -10.50 -14.74 -1.49
N GLY A 352 -9.57 -13.79 -1.54
CA GLY A 352 -9.31 -13.00 -2.73
C GLY A 352 -7.96 -13.34 -3.33
N CYS A 353 -7.81 -13.15 -4.64
CA CYS A 353 -6.55 -13.43 -5.34
C CYS A 353 -6.06 -12.21 -6.10
N PHE A 354 -4.74 -11.95 -6.05
CA PHE A 354 -4.06 -10.93 -6.83
C PHE A 354 -3.36 -11.56 -8.04
N PHE A 355 -3.45 -10.86 -9.17
CA PHE A 355 -2.74 -11.21 -10.40
C PHE A 355 -2.12 -9.97 -11.02
N ILE A 356 -0.95 -10.14 -11.61
CA ILE A 356 -0.24 -9.13 -12.39
C ILE A 356 -0.14 -9.64 -13.83
N ILE A 357 -0.42 -8.78 -14.79
CA ILE A 357 -0.30 -9.09 -16.23
C ILE A 357 0.54 -8.03 -16.93
N GLY A 358 1.21 -8.43 -18.00
CA GLY A 358 2.06 -7.54 -18.79
C GLY A 358 3.49 -7.45 -18.28
N LEU A 359 4.02 -8.53 -17.71
CA LEU A 359 5.42 -8.65 -17.30
C LEU A 359 6.33 -8.89 -18.53
N ILE A 360 7.53 -8.38 -18.49
CA ILE A 360 8.56 -8.67 -19.50
C ILE A 360 8.91 -10.16 -19.41
N GLY A 361 8.85 -10.87 -20.55
CA GLY A 361 9.01 -12.33 -20.61
C GLY A 361 7.71 -13.13 -20.49
N GLU A 362 6.57 -12.46 -20.34
CA GLU A 362 5.24 -13.04 -20.41
C GLU A 362 4.71 -12.97 -21.85
N THR A 363 4.02 -14.00 -22.31
CA THR A 363 3.32 -14.02 -23.61
C THR A 363 1.82 -13.76 -23.42
N LYS A 364 1.11 -13.41 -24.49
CA LYS A 364 -0.37 -13.32 -24.47
C LYS A 364 -1.00 -14.64 -24.01
N ASN A 365 -0.41 -15.79 -24.38
CA ASN A 365 -0.93 -17.10 -23.97
C ASN A 365 -0.75 -17.35 -22.46
N ASP A 366 0.35 -16.88 -21.86
CA ASP A 366 0.54 -16.95 -20.41
C ASP A 366 -0.52 -16.11 -19.66
N ILE A 367 -0.86 -14.92 -20.19
CA ILE A 367 -1.92 -14.08 -19.64
C ILE A 367 -3.29 -14.77 -19.74
N VAL A 368 -3.60 -15.39 -20.88
CA VAL A 368 -4.82 -16.19 -21.04
C VAL A 368 -4.85 -17.36 -20.07
N THR A 369 -3.71 -18.03 -19.86
CA THR A 369 -3.56 -19.11 -18.87
C THR A 369 -3.83 -18.58 -17.45
N THR A 370 -3.33 -17.41 -17.12
CA THR A 370 -3.61 -16.72 -15.84
C THR A 370 -5.11 -16.44 -15.66
N ILE A 371 -5.80 -15.99 -16.69
CA ILE A 371 -7.26 -15.77 -16.65
C ILE A 371 -8.01 -17.09 -16.42
N ARG A 372 -7.62 -18.17 -17.13
CA ARG A 372 -8.20 -19.51 -16.94
C ARG A 372 -7.97 -20.03 -15.52
N TYR A 373 -6.77 -19.82 -15.01
CA TYR A 373 -6.43 -20.21 -13.63
C TYR A 373 -7.28 -19.45 -12.60
N ALA A 374 -7.52 -18.17 -12.79
CA ALA A 374 -8.42 -17.41 -11.93
C ALA A 374 -9.86 -17.95 -11.96
N TYR A 375 -10.38 -18.39 -13.13
CA TYR A 375 -11.66 -19.10 -13.20
C TYR A 375 -11.63 -20.42 -12.43
N LYS A 376 -10.54 -21.20 -12.50
CA LYS A 376 -10.35 -22.42 -11.71
C LYS A 376 -10.41 -22.11 -10.19
N LEU A 377 -9.67 -21.10 -9.72
CA LEU A 377 -9.70 -20.69 -8.32
C LEU A 377 -11.10 -20.24 -7.87
N ARG A 378 -11.86 -19.60 -8.76
CA ARG A 378 -13.26 -19.25 -8.49
C ARG A 378 -14.13 -20.50 -8.27
N GLN A 379 -13.97 -21.53 -9.09
CA GLN A 379 -14.69 -22.81 -8.92
C GLN A 379 -14.29 -23.49 -7.61
N LEU A 380 -13.04 -23.41 -7.18
CA LEU A 380 -12.54 -23.92 -5.92
C LEU A 380 -13.04 -23.12 -4.70
N GLY A 381 -13.52 -21.87 -4.88
CA GLY A 381 -14.16 -21.11 -3.82
C GLY A 381 -13.60 -19.72 -3.54
N ALA A 382 -12.60 -19.27 -4.27
CA ALA A 382 -12.18 -17.86 -4.21
C ALA A 382 -13.31 -16.96 -4.75
N ASP A 383 -13.51 -15.82 -4.12
CA ASP A 383 -14.69 -14.96 -4.37
C ASP A 383 -14.35 -13.55 -4.87
N ARG A 384 -13.05 -13.20 -4.90
CA ARG A 384 -12.60 -11.87 -5.35
C ARG A 384 -11.28 -11.97 -6.10
N PHE A 385 -11.20 -11.29 -7.25
CA PHE A 385 -10.04 -11.34 -8.11
C PHE A 385 -9.63 -9.93 -8.49
N TYR A 386 -8.35 -9.62 -8.28
CA TYR A 386 -7.74 -8.34 -8.61
C TYR A 386 -6.71 -8.57 -9.70
N PHE A 387 -6.82 -7.83 -10.78
CA PHE A 387 -5.85 -7.82 -11.85
C PHE A 387 -5.26 -6.43 -11.96
N SER A 388 -3.94 -6.35 -11.91
CA SER A 388 -3.16 -5.15 -12.12
C SER A 388 -2.21 -5.33 -13.29
N PHE A 389 -1.86 -4.22 -13.92
CA PHE A 389 -0.77 -4.21 -14.90
C PHE A 389 0.56 -4.20 -14.17
N ALA A 390 1.57 -4.86 -14.77
CA ALA A 390 2.94 -4.75 -14.32
C ALA A 390 3.36 -3.27 -14.38
N THR A 391 3.70 -2.73 -13.20
CA THR A 391 4.09 -1.33 -13.07
C THR A 391 5.59 -1.27 -12.78
N PRO A 392 6.38 -0.62 -13.65
CA PRO A 392 7.83 -0.53 -13.49
C PRO A 392 8.16 0.53 -12.43
N LEU A 393 8.11 0.14 -11.15
CA LEU A 393 8.41 1.02 -10.02
C LEU A 393 9.91 1.26 -9.91
N TYR A 394 10.33 2.47 -9.61
CA TYR A 394 11.73 2.84 -9.44
C TYR A 394 12.46 1.95 -8.44
N GLY A 395 13.69 1.57 -8.79
CA GLY A 395 14.55 0.71 -7.97
C GLY A 395 14.19 -0.77 -7.97
N THR A 396 13.21 -1.18 -8.79
CA THR A 396 12.87 -2.59 -9.00
C THR A 396 13.58 -3.16 -10.22
N GLU A 397 13.85 -4.45 -10.20
CA GLU A 397 14.42 -5.16 -11.36
C GLU A 397 13.54 -5.01 -12.61
N LEU A 398 12.21 -5.00 -12.44
CA LEU A 398 11.27 -4.77 -13.53
C LEU A 398 11.46 -3.40 -14.20
N TYR A 399 11.73 -2.35 -13.42
CA TYR A 399 12.01 -1.02 -13.95
C TYR A 399 13.29 -1.02 -14.79
N ASP A 400 14.35 -1.64 -14.27
CA ASP A 400 15.63 -1.71 -14.95
C ASP A 400 15.52 -2.51 -16.26
N GLN A 401 14.81 -3.64 -16.24
CA GLN A 401 14.52 -4.43 -17.45
C GLN A 401 13.71 -3.61 -18.46
N ALA A 402 12.67 -2.89 -18.02
CA ALA A 402 11.83 -2.10 -18.90
C ALA A 402 12.59 -0.92 -19.54
N LYS A 403 13.41 -0.24 -18.75
CA LYS A 403 14.22 0.90 -19.21
C LYS A 403 15.33 0.45 -20.18
N ASN A 404 16.12 -0.55 -19.77
CA ASN A 404 17.27 -1.00 -20.55
C ASN A 404 16.86 -1.76 -21.83
N GLY A 405 15.72 -2.46 -21.79
CA GLY A 405 15.17 -3.16 -22.95
C GLY A 405 14.35 -2.28 -23.90
N GLY A 406 14.14 -0.99 -23.58
CA GLY A 406 13.31 -0.09 -24.38
C GLY A 406 11.83 -0.45 -24.36
N PHE A 407 11.35 -1.12 -23.31
CA PHE A 407 9.97 -1.57 -23.17
C PHE A 407 9.05 -0.58 -22.42
N LEU A 408 9.59 0.53 -21.92
CA LEU A 408 8.75 1.59 -21.37
C LEU A 408 7.92 2.22 -22.46
N LYS A 409 6.62 2.30 -22.25
CA LYS A 409 5.68 2.89 -23.20
C LYS A 409 6.09 4.33 -23.53
N ALA A 410 5.94 4.74 -24.79
CA ALA A 410 6.18 6.11 -25.21
C ALA A 410 5.37 7.09 -24.38
N GLY A 411 6.01 8.16 -23.86
CA GLY A 411 5.41 9.12 -22.93
C GLY A 411 5.28 8.62 -21.49
N PHE A 412 6.07 7.61 -21.10
CA PHE A 412 6.17 7.22 -19.70
C PHE A 412 6.53 8.44 -18.84
N SER A 413 5.76 8.65 -17.78
CA SER A 413 6.00 9.69 -16.79
C SER A 413 5.75 9.15 -15.37
N GLU A 414 6.21 9.89 -14.38
CA GLU A 414 6.05 9.51 -12.96
C GLU A 414 4.59 9.53 -12.52
N GLU A 415 3.81 10.48 -13.03
CA GLU A 415 2.38 10.57 -12.76
C GLU A 415 1.66 9.31 -13.24
N ALA A 416 2.14 8.70 -14.33
CA ALA A 416 1.58 7.49 -14.88
C ALA A 416 1.71 6.27 -13.93
N LEU A 417 2.67 6.28 -13.00
CA LEU A 417 2.82 5.23 -11.99
C LEU A 417 1.62 5.14 -11.04
N SER A 418 0.89 6.23 -10.83
CA SER A 418 -0.33 6.26 -10.02
C SER A 418 -1.58 5.82 -10.77
N GLU A 419 -1.49 5.64 -12.08
CA GLU A 419 -2.61 5.29 -12.93
C GLU A 419 -2.65 3.76 -13.18
N ALA A 420 -3.84 3.17 -13.10
CA ALA A 420 -4.03 1.76 -13.42
C ALA A 420 -4.06 1.55 -14.95
N GLN A 421 -2.90 1.74 -15.59
CA GLN A 421 -2.73 1.62 -17.04
C GLN A 421 -1.48 0.81 -17.39
N PRO A 422 -1.43 0.18 -18.59
CA PRO A 422 -0.22 -0.48 -19.05
C PRO A 422 0.90 0.53 -19.34
N LEU A 423 2.06 0.31 -18.75
CA LEU A 423 3.25 1.15 -18.88
C LEU A 423 4.42 0.41 -19.56
N ILE A 424 4.24 -0.87 -19.85
CA ILE A 424 5.20 -1.75 -20.51
C ILE A 424 4.58 -2.26 -21.80
N GLU A 425 5.34 -2.19 -22.89
CA GLU A 425 5.03 -2.78 -24.18
C GLU A 425 6.22 -3.63 -24.64
N THR A 426 5.96 -4.82 -25.17
CA THR A 426 6.98 -5.78 -25.61
C THR A 426 6.61 -6.29 -27.01
N PRO A 427 7.47 -7.05 -27.70
CA PRO A 427 7.08 -7.70 -28.96
C PRO A 427 5.86 -8.63 -28.81
N GLU A 428 5.60 -9.15 -27.61
CA GLU A 428 4.50 -10.08 -27.32
C GLU A 428 3.15 -9.37 -27.16
N PHE A 429 3.13 -8.15 -26.64
CA PHE A 429 1.89 -7.40 -26.39
C PHE A 429 2.14 -5.89 -26.34
N ASN A 430 1.12 -5.14 -26.72
CA ASN A 430 1.05 -3.69 -26.55
C ASN A 430 0.01 -3.30 -25.47
N ALA A 431 -0.11 -2.00 -25.17
CA ALA A 431 -1.01 -1.48 -24.16
C ALA A 431 -2.48 -1.81 -24.45
N GLU A 432 -2.90 -1.87 -25.72
CA GLU A 432 -4.28 -2.19 -26.08
C GLU A 432 -4.59 -3.67 -25.86
N ASP A 433 -3.67 -4.56 -26.23
CA ASP A 433 -3.77 -6.00 -25.94
C ASP A 433 -3.98 -6.22 -24.44
N LEU A 434 -3.17 -5.57 -23.59
CA LEU A 434 -3.27 -5.69 -22.13
C LEU A 434 -4.60 -5.16 -21.59
N ARG A 435 -5.13 -4.06 -22.12
CA ARG A 435 -6.44 -3.55 -21.72
C ARG A 435 -7.56 -4.54 -22.06
N GLN A 436 -7.50 -5.15 -23.24
CA GLN A 436 -8.48 -6.13 -23.68
C GLN A 436 -8.42 -7.39 -22.81
N LEU A 437 -7.24 -7.92 -22.55
CA LEU A 437 -7.03 -9.07 -21.66
C LEU A 437 -7.46 -8.77 -20.22
N CYS A 438 -7.15 -7.59 -19.70
CA CYS A 438 -7.60 -7.16 -18.38
C CYS A 438 -9.14 -7.05 -18.31
N ALA A 439 -9.79 -6.54 -19.36
CA ALA A 439 -11.25 -6.49 -19.42
C ALA A 439 -11.89 -7.89 -19.35
N GLN A 440 -11.27 -8.89 -20.03
CA GLN A 440 -11.67 -10.30 -19.92
C GLN A 440 -11.43 -10.84 -18.50
N ALA A 441 -10.25 -10.57 -17.93
CA ALA A 441 -9.86 -11.02 -16.61
C ALA A 441 -10.82 -10.52 -15.50
N ILE A 442 -11.26 -9.27 -15.55
CA ILE A 442 -12.20 -8.69 -14.58
C ILE A 442 -13.55 -9.45 -14.57
N MET A 443 -13.93 -10.09 -15.67
CA MET A 443 -15.16 -10.88 -15.76
C MET A 443 -15.14 -12.15 -14.91
N VAL A 444 -13.96 -12.58 -14.44
CA VAL A 444 -13.82 -13.68 -13.47
C VAL A 444 -14.57 -13.36 -12.17
N ASN A 445 -14.64 -12.09 -11.76
CA ASN A 445 -15.40 -11.71 -10.58
C ASN A 445 -16.87 -12.04 -10.72
N PRO A 446 -17.51 -12.63 -9.68
CA PRO A 446 -18.94 -12.92 -9.72
C PRO A 446 -19.74 -11.64 -10.03
N THR A 447 -20.54 -11.69 -11.08
CA THR A 447 -21.60 -10.70 -11.30
C THR A 447 -22.58 -10.74 -10.14
N MET A 448 -23.16 -9.59 -9.78
CA MET A 448 -24.00 -9.39 -8.59
C MET A 448 -24.76 -10.65 -8.15
N ASN A 449 -24.32 -11.27 -7.06
CA ASN A 449 -25.09 -12.28 -6.36
C ASN A 449 -26.15 -11.58 -5.47
N SER A 450 -27.05 -12.36 -4.85
CA SER A 450 -28.13 -11.85 -4.00
C SER A 450 -27.67 -10.85 -2.94
N ASP A 451 -26.47 -10.97 -2.40
CA ASP A 451 -25.93 -10.06 -1.38
C ASP A 451 -25.46 -8.71 -1.95
N ARG A 452 -25.01 -8.70 -3.20
CA ARG A 452 -24.72 -7.46 -3.92
C ARG A 452 -26.03 -6.78 -4.36
N LEU A 453 -27.03 -7.56 -4.73
CA LEU A 453 -28.37 -7.05 -5.05
C LEU A 453 -29.04 -6.46 -3.80
N LYS A 454 -28.99 -7.13 -2.65
CA LYS A 454 -29.49 -6.62 -1.36
C LYS A 454 -28.75 -5.34 -0.93
N ARG A 455 -27.44 -5.25 -1.16
CA ARG A 455 -26.66 -4.03 -0.92
C ARG A 455 -26.97 -2.91 -1.91
N ALA A 456 -27.26 -3.24 -3.16
CA ALA A 456 -27.71 -2.29 -4.18
C ALA A 456 -29.09 -1.69 -3.84
N ILE A 457 -30.01 -2.52 -3.36
CA ILE A 457 -31.34 -2.07 -2.91
C ILE A 457 -31.22 -1.18 -1.67
N ARG A 458 -30.31 -1.50 -0.74
CA ARG A 458 -30.05 -0.66 0.46
C ARG A 458 -29.32 0.65 0.16
N ASN A 459 -28.65 0.76 -0.97
CA ASN A 459 -27.94 1.98 -1.37
C ASN A 459 -28.00 2.16 -2.90
N PRO A 460 -29.15 2.62 -3.43
CA PRO A 460 -29.45 2.64 -4.87
C PRO A 460 -28.51 3.56 -5.66
N VAL A 461 -28.07 4.69 -5.09
CA VAL A 461 -27.17 5.63 -5.75
C VAL A 461 -25.81 4.94 -6.08
N ARG A 462 -25.29 4.17 -5.15
CA ARG A 462 -24.02 3.45 -5.33
C ARG A 462 -24.17 2.24 -6.28
N ALA A 463 -25.36 1.65 -6.33
CA ALA A 463 -25.67 0.58 -7.27
C ALA A 463 -25.67 1.09 -8.72
N VAL A 464 -26.26 2.27 -8.94
CA VAL A 464 -26.29 2.94 -10.25
C VAL A 464 -24.87 3.34 -10.68
N GLU A 465 -24.05 3.92 -9.81
CA GLU A 465 -22.64 4.23 -10.11
C GLU A 465 -21.82 2.99 -10.50
N THR A 466 -22.05 1.86 -9.82
CA THR A 466 -21.39 0.59 -10.13
C THR A 466 -21.90 -0.01 -11.46
N LEU A 467 -23.18 0.16 -11.77
CA LEU A 467 -23.83 -0.29 -13.02
C LEU A 467 -23.40 0.59 -14.20
N ILE A 468 -23.34 1.89 -14.04
CA ILE A 468 -22.87 2.82 -15.09
C ILE A 468 -21.41 2.52 -15.46
N GLY A 469 -20.55 2.23 -14.49
CA GLY A 469 -19.19 1.77 -14.76
C GLY A 469 -19.16 0.47 -15.56
N LYS A 470 -20.06 -0.49 -15.28
CA LYS A 470 -20.18 -1.75 -16.02
C LYS A 470 -20.85 -1.59 -17.39
N THR A 471 -21.80 -0.69 -17.50
CA THR A 471 -22.50 -0.41 -18.77
C THR A 471 -21.57 0.27 -19.75
N ARG A 472 -20.66 1.14 -19.28
CA ARG A 472 -19.59 1.73 -20.11
C ARG A 472 -18.60 0.67 -20.58
N ALA A 473 -18.19 -0.27 -19.71
CA ALA A 473 -17.35 -1.40 -20.13
C ALA A 473 -18.06 -2.29 -21.16
N ARG A 474 -19.37 -2.54 -21.03
CA ARG A 474 -20.17 -3.29 -22.01
C ARG A 474 -20.40 -2.51 -23.30
N SER A 475 -20.56 -1.19 -23.26
CA SER A 475 -20.67 -0.37 -24.48
C SER A 475 -19.34 -0.32 -25.24
N TYR A 476 -18.23 -0.30 -24.53
CA TYR A 476 -16.90 -0.38 -25.11
C TYR A 476 -16.65 -1.76 -25.77
N GLN A 477 -17.07 -2.86 -25.12
CA GLN A 477 -17.05 -4.20 -25.74
C GLN A 477 -17.96 -4.29 -26.98
N LYS A 478 -19.16 -3.68 -26.97
CA LYS A 478 -20.02 -3.62 -28.16
C LYS A 478 -19.43 -2.79 -29.30
N GLN A 479 -18.66 -1.75 -29.00
CA GLN A 479 -17.94 -0.97 -30.01
C GLN A 479 -16.78 -1.75 -30.63
N ILE A 480 -16.05 -2.54 -29.82
CA ILE A 480 -14.96 -3.41 -30.29
C ILE A 480 -15.53 -4.56 -31.14
N SER A 481 -16.62 -5.20 -30.71
CA SER A 481 -17.23 -6.31 -31.47
C SER A 481 -17.85 -5.87 -32.80
N LYS A 482 -18.12 -4.57 -32.99
CA LYS A 482 -18.62 -4.01 -34.26
C LYS A 482 -17.51 -3.65 -35.24
N LYS A 483 -16.24 -3.57 -34.82
CA LYS A 483 -15.07 -3.44 -35.70
C LYS A 483 -14.53 -4.82 -36.05
N LYS A 484 -15.27 -5.59 -36.85
CA LYS A 484 -14.69 -6.71 -37.62
C LYS A 484 -13.77 -6.10 -38.67
N PRO A 485 -12.58 -6.67 -38.91
CA PRO A 485 -11.79 -6.27 -40.05
C PRO A 485 -12.60 -6.59 -41.31
N ALA A 486 -12.72 -5.62 -42.22
CA ALA A 486 -13.08 -5.88 -43.59
C ALA A 486 -11.98 -6.75 -44.22
N ASN A 487 -12.37 -7.78 -44.94
CA ASN A 487 -11.53 -8.74 -45.66
C ASN A 487 -10.41 -8.09 -46.40
#